data_e90e0ba327c07a6dbaa80b0f7195bfbd
#
_entry.id   e90e0ba327c07a6dbaa80b0f7195bfbd
#
_cell.length_a   1.000
_cell.length_b   1.000
_cell.length_c   1.000
_cell.angle_alpha   90.00
_cell.angle_beta   90.00
_cell.angle_gamma   90.00
#
_symmetry.space_group_name_H-M   'P 1'
#
loop_
_entity.id
_entity.type
_entity.pdbx_description
1 polymer ?
#
loop_
_entity_poly.entity_id
_entity_poly.type
_entity_poly.pdbx_seq_one_letter_code
_entity_poly.pdbx_strand_id
1 'polypeptide(L)'
;LSDSCSKFPANIALQLKAHTKIFDGHHNYVYQIAFAPKGNILVSGSYDEAVFMWDVRRARVMRSLPAHSDPVAGIDVVHDGTLIASCALDGLIRIWDTHSGQCLRTLVMEDNPPATCVKFSPNGKYVLAWTLDGCIRMWNYVESRVLKTFQGHVNTKFSLSGSFGLYGSPDTKYGAPPCFAVSGSEDGAIIFWDIVSKKILQRLDGHDDAVFSVHTGNLNGKRMVVSCGADKTVRVWEEVDENDTESNHDGTPTPESNGENDTPMHDADGENAMADADASTVPSTAATPAEDVTMA
;
A
#
# COMPACT_ATOMS: atom_id res chain seq x y z
N LEU A 1 -22.48 -8.18 8.97
CA LEU A 1 -21.85 -6.83 9.01
C LEU A 1 -22.08 -6.07 10.34
N SER A 2 -22.74 -6.69 11.34
CA SER A 2 -23.11 -6.03 12.62
C SER A 2 -22.13 -6.31 13.78
N ASP A 3 -21.22 -7.26 13.67
CA ASP A 3 -20.45 -7.71 14.84
C ASP A 3 -18.97 -7.31 14.88
N SER A 4 -18.45 -6.63 13.86
CA SER A 4 -17.05 -6.15 13.86
C SER A 4 -16.88 -4.68 14.28
N CYS A 5 -17.99 -3.95 14.49
CA CYS A 5 -17.95 -2.52 14.85
C CYS A 5 -17.80 -2.26 16.37
N SER A 6 -17.78 -3.30 17.21
CA SER A 6 -17.78 -3.15 18.68
C SER A 6 -16.40 -2.99 19.33
N LYS A 7 -15.31 -2.90 18.55
CA LYS A 7 -13.94 -2.75 19.09
C LYS A 7 -13.35 -1.35 19.00
N PHE A 8 -14.08 -0.36 18.52
CA PHE A 8 -13.62 1.02 18.63
C PHE A 8 -13.91 1.55 20.05
N PRO A 9 -12.93 2.25 20.66
CA PRO A 9 -13.17 2.86 21.96
C PRO A 9 -14.39 3.79 21.88
N ALA A 10 -15.26 3.70 22.86
CA ALA A 10 -16.58 4.36 22.92
C ALA A 10 -16.58 5.89 22.74
N ASN A 11 -15.44 6.52 22.60
CA ASN A 11 -15.26 7.98 22.53
C ASN A 11 -15.20 8.52 21.09
N ILE A 12 -15.24 7.66 20.06
CA ILE A 12 -15.32 8.08 18.66
C ILE A 12 -16.58 7.49 18.04
N ALA A 13 -17.73 7.88 18.56
CA ALA A 13 -19.00 7.63 17.89
C ALA A 13 -19.21 8.71 16.82
N LEU A 14 -18.71 8.48 15.62
CA LEU A 14 -19.12 9.23 14.43
C LEU A 14 -20.60 8.91 14.14
N GLN A 15 -21.50 9.76 14.62
CA GLN A 15 -22.91 9.66 14.26
C GLN A 15 -23.14 10.24 12.87
N LEU A 16 -22.85 9.46 11.85
CA LEU A 16 -23.18 9.79 10.46
C LEU A 16 -24.69 9.55 10.25
N LYS A 17 -25.49 10.62 10.20
CA LYS A 17 -26.95 10.52 10.05
C LYS A 17 -27.40 10.36 8.61
N ALA A 18 -26.72 10.99 7.64
CA ALA A 18 -27.02 10.94 6.21
C ALA A 18 -25.88 11.59 5.39
N HIS A 19 -25.85 11.30 4.09
CA HIS A 19 -25.02 12.07 3.17
C HIS A 19 -25.53 13.51 3.09
N THR A 20 -24.62 14.48 3.11
CA THR A 20 -24.96 15.91 2.99
C THR A 20 -25.00 16.40 1.56
N LYS A 21 -24.24 15.75 0.68
CA LYS A 21 -24.12 16.11 -0.73
C LYS A 21 -23.87 14.89 -1.61
N ILE A 22 -24.42 14.93 -2.81
CA ILE A 22 -24.15 13.97 -3.88
C ILE A 22 -23.39 14.72 -4.96
N PHE A 23 -22.30 14.12 -5.45
CA PHE A 23 -21.52 14.58 -6.57
C PHE A 23 -21.82 13.67 -7.75
N ASP A 24 -22.60 14.18 -8.70
CA ASP A 24 -23.07 13.42 -9.85
C ASP A 24 -22.42 13.94 -11.14
N GLY A 25 -21.91 13.04 -11.97
CA GLY A 25 -21.24 13.40 -13.22
C GLY A 25 -20.38 12.33 -13.84
N HIS A 26 -19.75 11.45 -13.06
CA HIS A 26 -19.03 10.29 -13.63
C HIS A 26 -20.01 9.28 -14.22
N HIS A 27 -19.61 8.64 -15.32
CA HIS A 27 -20.43 7.65 -16.01
C HIS A 27 -20.09 6.21 -15.63
N ASN A 28 -19.06 6.01 -14.79
CA ASN A 28 -18.59 4.70 -14.36
C ASN A 28 -18.03 4.75 -12.93
N TYR A 29 -17.47 3.65 -12.44
CA TYR A 29 -16.93 3.51 -11.08
C TYR A 29 -15.87 4.58 -10.78
N VAL A 30 -15.98 5.20 -9.62
CA VAL A 30 -14.97 6.14 -9.09
C VAL A 30 -13.99 5.33 -8.25
N TYR A 31 -12.72 5.29 -8.68
CA TYR A 31 -11.70 4.51 -7.99
C TYR A 31 -11.02 5.27 -6.86
N GLN A 32 -10.74 6.54 -7.07
CA GLN A 32 -10.05 7.34 -6.06
C GLN A 32 -10.56 8.77 -6.03
N ILE A 33 -10.53 9.35 -4.83
CA ILE A 33 -10.85 10.74 -4.57
C ILE A 33 -9.76 11.37 -3.72
N ALA A 34 -9.54 12.67 -3.91
CA ALA A 34 -8.62 13.46 -3.09
C ALA A 34 -9.19 14.87 -2.86
N PHE A 35 -9.09 15.36 -1.62
CA PHE A 35 -9.40 16.75 -1.33
C PHE A 35 -8.20 17.64 -1.55
N ALA A 36 -8.43 18.82 -2.14
CA ALA A 36 -7.46 19.89 -2.03
C ALA A 36 -7.31 20.31 -0.55
N PRO A 37 -6.12 20.77 -0.12
CA PRO A 37 -5.85 21.06 1.30
C PRO A 37 -6.81 22.03 1.97
N LYS A 38 -7.36 22.96 1.18
CA LYS A 38 -8.37 23.94 1.65
C LYS A 38 -9.78 23.35 1.79
N GLY A 39 -9.99 22.09 1.38
CA GLY A 39 -11.29 21.41 1.43
C GLY A 39 -12.37 21.98 0.50
N ASN A 40 -12.04 22.92 -0.38
CA ASN A 40 -12.96 23.56 -1.29
C ASN A 40 -13.12 22.85 -2.63
N ILE A 41 -12.13 22.05 -3.02
CA ILE A 41 -12.10 21.27 -4.25
C ILE A 41 -11.96 19.80 -3.86
N LEU A 42 -12.75 18.95 -4.48
CA LEU A 42 -12.60 17.50 -4.49
C LEU A 42 -12.16 17.11 -5.90
N VAL A 43 -11.26 16.17 -6.01
CA VAL A 43 -10.82 15.59 -7.29
C VAL A 43 -11.14 14.11 -7.27
N SER A 44 -11.67 13.59 -8.36
CA SER A 44 -12.01 12.18 -8.51
C SER A 44 -11.47 11.60 -9.81
N GLY A 45 -10.99 10.37 -9.74
CA GLY A 45 -10.58 9.56 -10.89
C GLY A 45 -11.48 8.36 -11.05
N SER A 46 -11.86 8.07 -12.28
CA SER A 46 -12.88 7.07 -12.58
C SER A 46 -12.45 6.09 -13.68
N TYR A 47 -13.17 4.99 -13.73
CA TYR A 47 -13.11 4.02 -14.82
C TYR A 47 -13.51 4.61 -16.18
N ASP A 48 -14.22 5.75 -16.19
CA ASP A 48 -14.59 6.49 -17.41
C ASP A 48 -13.41 7.29 -18.00
N GLU A 49 -12.17 7.03 -17.55
CA GLU A 49 -10.92 7.60 -18.06
C GLU A 49 -10.75 9.11 -17.76
N ALA A 50 -11.73 9.69 -17.07
CA ALA A 50 -11.75 11.11 -16.76
C ALA A 50 -11.33 11.41 -15.30
N VAL A 51 -10.79 12.61 -15.13
CA VAL A 51 -10.59 13.23 -13.83
C VAL A 51 -11.56 14.40 -13.72
N PHE A 52 -12.38 14.38 -12.67
CA PHE A 52 -13.30 15.49 -12.37
C PHE A 52 -12.81 16.32 -11.20
N MET A 53 -12.94 17.60 -11.34
CA MET A 53 -12.76 18.58 -10.27
C MET A 53 -14.13 19.12 -9.85
N TRP A 54 -14.41 19.06 -8.56
CA TRP A 54 -15.71 19.44 -7.99
C TRP A 54 -15.60 20.61 -7.05
N ASP A 55 -16.56 21.53 -7.12
CA ASP A 55 -16.80 22.52 -6.07
C ASP A 55 -17.52 21.84 -4.91
N VAL A 56 -16.81 21.62 -3.81
CA VAL A 56 -17.34 20.93 -2.61
C VAL A 56 -18.52 21.69 -2.02
N ARG A 57 -18.51 23.01 -2.08
CA ARG A 57 -19.56 23.86 -1.52
C ARG A 57 -20.86 23.76 -2.30
N ARG A 58 -20.78 23.71 -3.63
CA ARG A 58 -21.94 23.65 -4.53
C ARG A 58 -22.30 22.25 -4.98
N ALA A 59 -21.45 21.26 -4.71
CA ALA A 59 -21.58 19.87 -5.16
C ALA A 59 -21.79 19.73 -6.67
N ARG A 60 -20.99 20.48 -7.45
CA ARG A 60 -21.07 20.44 -8.91
C ARG A 60 -19.68 20.36 -9.55
N VAL A 61 -19.64 19.84 -10.75
CA VAL A 61 -18.45 19.77 -11.57
C VAL A 61 -17.95 21.17 -11.88
N MET A 62 -16.68 21.44 -11.56
CA MET A 62 -15.96 22.63 -11.99
C MET A 62 -15.29 22.40 -13.34
N ARG A 63 -14.67 21.23 -13.50
CA ARG A 63 -13.96 20.80 -14.71
C ARG A 63 -14.04 19.30 -14.87
N SER A 64 -14.12 18.87 -16.12
CA SER A 64 -13.90 17.49 -16.55
C SER A 64 -12.63 17.47 -17.41
N LEU A 65 -11.67 16.66 -17.02
CA LEU A 65 -10.40 16.52 -17.73
C LEU A 65 -10.43 15.15 -18.42
N PRO A 66 -10.33 15.09 -19.78
CA PRO A 66 -10.11 13.82 -20.48
C PRO A 66 -8.69 13.36 -20.18
N ALA A 67 -8.53 12.64 -19.08
CA ALA A 67 -7.24 12.50 -18.46
C ALA A 67 -6.40 11.38 -19.06
N HIS A 68 -7.00 10.25 -19.37
CA HIS A 68 -6.30 9.02 -19.73
C HIS A 68 -7.04 8.24 -20.81
N SER A 69 -6.42 7.19 -21.35
CA SER A 69 -7.01 6.25 -22.30
C SER A 69 -7.42 4.93 -21.66
N ASP A 70 -7.22 4.81 -20.34
CA ASP A 70 -7.61 3.69 -19.51
C ASP A 70 -8.08 4.19 -18.15
N PRO A 71 -8.70 3.31 -17.33
CA PRO A 71 -9.21 3.68 -16.00
C PRO A 71 -8.21 4.44 -15.12
N VAL A 72 -8.65 5.58 -14.59
CA VAL A 72 -7.86 6.40 -13.66
C VAL A 72 -7.86 5.73 -12.29
N ALA A 73 -6.76 5.08 -11.95
CA ALA A 73 -6.62 4.32 -10.72
C ALA A 73 -6.18 5.17 -9.53
N GLY A 74 -5.36 6.21 -9.76
CA GLY A 74 -4.78 7.01 -8.69
C GLY A 74 -4.92 8.51 -8.90
N ILE A 75 -5.23 9.22 -7.81
CA ILE A 75 -5.33 10.67 -7.74
C ILE A 75 -4.67 11.18 -6.47
N ASP A 76 -3.96 12.29 -6.58
CA ASP A 76 -3.49 13.05 -5.42
C ASP A 76 -3.43 14.54 -5.72
N VAL A 77 -3.46 15.35 -4.66
CA VAL A 77 -3.36 16.82 -4.75
C VAL A 77 -2.19 17.27 -3.89
N VAL A 78 -1.34 18.10 -4.46
CA VAL A 78 -0.18 18.64 -3.73
C VAL A 78 -0.61 19.46 -2.53
N HIS A 79 0.25 19.55 -1.50
CA HIS A 79 -0.06 20.17 -0.20
C HIS A 79 -0.47 21.66 -0.28
N ASP A 80 -0.08 22.39 -1.31
CA ASP A 80 -0.51 23.79 -1.54
C ASP A 80 -1.77 23.91 -2.41
N GLY A 81 -2.23 22.79 -2.98
CA GLY A 81 -3.42 22.70 -3.82
C GLY A 81 -3.26 23.22 -5.25
N THR A 82 -2.02 23.50 -5.69
CA THR A 82 -1.75 24.06 -7.03
C THR A 82 -1.71 23.02 -8.12
N LEU A 83 -1.34 21.77 -7.78
CA LEU A 83 -1.17 20.68 -8.72
C LEU A 83 -2.00 19.46 -8.34
N ILE A 84 -2.44 18.75 -9.36
CA ILE A 84 -3.08 17.44 -9.27
C ILE A 84 -2.19 16.43 -9.98
N ALA A 85 -1.99 15.27 -9.39
CA ALA A 85 -1.40 14.11 -10.05
C ALA A 85 -2.49 13.09 -10.32
N SER A 86 -2.52 12.52 -11.52
CA SER A 86 -3.34 11.36 -11.87
C SER A 86 -2.47 10.26 -12.44
N CYS A 87 -2.85 9.02 -12.21
CA CYS A 87 -2.26 7.85 -12.86
C CYS A 87 -3.34 6.87 -13.27
N ALA A 88 -3.06 6.11 -14.31
CA ALA A 88 -4.01 5.17 -14.87
C ALA A 88 -3.36 3.86 -15.31
N LEU A 89 -4.21 2.92 -15.68
CA LEU A 89 -3.76 1.62 -16.20
C LEU A 89 -3.10 1.72 -17.57
N ASP A 90 -3.21 2.90 -18.25
CA ASP A 90 -2.44 3.22 -19.47
C ASP A 90 -0.92 3.42 -19.19
N GLY A 91 -0.50 3.28 -17.92
CA GLY A 91 0.89 3.43 -17.48
C GLY A 91 1.37 4.87 -17.37
N LEU A 92 0.52 5.84 -17.69
CA LEU A 92 0.87 7.25 -17.67
C LEU A 92 0.60 7.86 -16.28
N ILE A 93 1.46 8.81 -15.92
CA ILE A 93 1.23 9.69 -14.79
C ILE A 93 1.17 11.11 -15.34
N ARG A 94 0.11 11.83 -15.04
CA ARG A 94 -0.06 13.21 -15.51
C ARG A 94 -0.15 14.18 -14.36
N ILE A 95 0.50 15.34 -14.56
CA ILE A 95 0.51 16.45 -13.61
C ILE A 95 -0.28 17.59 -14.22
N TRP A 96 -1.28 18.06 -13.50
CA TRP A 96 -2.23 19.07 -13.94
C TRP A 96 -2.14 20.31 -13.09
N ASP A 97 -2.31 21.45 -13.70
CA ASP A 97 -2.54 22.70 -12.98
C ASP A 97 -4.00 22.78 -12.51
N THR A 98 -4.19 22.91 -11.22
CA THR A 98 -5.53 22.94 -10.60
C THR A 98 -6.36 24.13 -11.08
N HIS A 99 -5.73 25.27 -11.36
CA HIS A 99 -6.42 26.50 -11.74
C HIS A 99 -6.90 26.44 -13.20
N SER A 100 -6.02 26.12 -14.13
CA SER A 100 -6.33 26.10 -15.56
C SER A 100 -6.94 24.77 -16.03
N GLY A 101 -6.63 23.65 -15.33
CA GLY A 101 -6.96 22.31 -15.75
C GLY A 101 -6.08 21.79 -16.90
N GLN A 102 -4.97 22.48 -17.19
CA GLN A 102 -4.05 22.04 -18.24
C GLN A 102 -3.10 20.95 -17.74
N CYS A 103 -2.81 19.98 -18.60
CA CYS A 103 -1.77 19.00 -18.35
C CYS A 103 -0.39 19.67 -18.54
N LEU A 104 0.36 19.76 -17.44
CA LEU A 104 1.69 20.37 -17.44
C LEU A 104 2.77 19.37 -17.81
N ARG A 105 2.63 18.12 -17.41
CA ARG A 105 3.60 17.03 -17.63
C ARG A 105 2.90 15.70 -17.80
N THR A 106 3.48 14.86 -18.64
CA THR A 106 3.16 13.42 -18.74
C THR A 106 4.46 12.65 -18.47
N LEU A 107 4.44 11.79 -17.48
CA LEU A 107 5.56 10.94 -17.10
C LEU A 107 5.28 9.55 -17.68
N VAL A 108 6.25 9.01 -18.39
CA VAL A 108 6.14 7.76 -19.14
C VAL A 108 7.33 6.88 -18.80
N MET A 109 7.11 5.60 -18.59
CA MET A 109 8.16 4.56 -18.52
C MET A 109 8.31 3.89 -19.89
N GLU A 110 9.51 3.35 -20.18
CA GLU A 110 9.77 2.63 -21.43
C GLU A 110 8.83 1.45 -21.62
N ASP A 111 8.63 0.65 -20.55
CA ASP A 111 7.76 -0.53 -20.56
C ASP A 111 6.29 -0.20 -20.26
N ASN A 112 6.00 1.03 -19.90
CA ASN A 112 4.69 1.56 -19.62
C ASN A 112 3.82 0.68 -18.69
N PRO A 113 4.32 0.23 -17.53
CA PRO A 113 3.58 -0.65 -16.65
C PRO A 113 2.36 0.07 -16.08
N PRO A 114 1.19 -0.60 -15.97
CA PRO A 114 -0.02 0.00 -15.41
C PRO A 114 0.23 0.62 -14.04
N ALA A 115 -0.17 1.89 -13.87
CA ALA A 115 0.01 2.62 -12.63
C ALA A 115 -1.28 2.59 -11.79
N THR A 116 -1.16 2.20 -10.52
CA THR A 116 -2.30 1.95 -9.64
C THR A 116 -2.51 3.02 -8.58
N CYS A 117 -1.45 3.69 -8.19
CA CYS A 117 -1.51 4.76 -7.18
C CYS A 117 -0.46 5.83 -7.44
N VAL A 118 -0.78 7.04 -7.09
CA VAL A 118 0.12 8.19 -7.15
C VAL A 118 0.01 9.02 -5.88
N LYS A 119 1.14 9.50 -5.34
CA LYS A 119 1.19 10.37 -4.16
C LYS A 119 2.28 11.42 -4.29
N PHE A 120 1.93 12.67 -4.01
CA PHE A 120 2.93 13.72 -3.88
C PHE A 120 3.76 13.54 -2.61
N SER A 121 5.04 13.84 -2.70
CA SER A 121 5.86 13.96 -1.51
C SER A 121 5.40 15.11 -0.62
N PRO A 122 5.61 15.04 0.70
CA PRO A 122 5.19 16.11 1.64
C PRO A 122 5.74 17.50 1.27
N ASN A 123 6.91 17.57 0.63
CA ASN A 123 7.52 18.83 0.18
C ASN A 123 7.04 19.28 -1.22
N GLY A 124 6.15 18.53 -1.86
CA GLY A 124 5.59 18.82 -3.18
C GLY A 124 6.56 18.77 -4.36
N LYS A 125 7.81 18.27 -4.17
CA LYS A 125 8.83 18.26 -5.24
C LYS A 125 8.86 16.97 -6.05
N TYR A 126 8.33 15.89 -5.51
CA TYR A 126 8.40 14.55 -6.09
C TYR A 126 7.04 13.88 -6.06
N VAL A 127 6.91 12.85 -6.87
CA VAL A 127 5.73 11.99 -6.91
C VAL A 127 6.17 10.54 -6.77
N LEU A 128 5.55 9.78 -5.89
CA LEU A 128 5.62 8.32 -5.85
C LEU A 128 4.51 7.74 -6.71
N ALA A 129 4.84 6.70 -7.46
CA ALA A 129 3.88 5.94 -8.25
C ALA A 129 4.08 4.44 -8.01
N TRP A 130 2.98 3.76 -7.77
CA TRP A 130 2.90 2.29 -7.64
C TRP A 130 2.49 1.71 -8.98
N THR A 131 3.18 0.68 -9.41
CA THR A 131 2.96 0.05 -10.71
C THR A 131 2.87 -1.47 -10.58
N LEU A 132 2.11 -2.11 -11.48
CA LEU A 132 1.84 -3.56 -11.46
C LEU A 132 3.05 -4.45 -11.82
N ASP A 133 4.22 -3.86 -11.99
CA ASP A 133 5.49 -4.58 -12.13
C ASP A 133 6.22 -4.79 -10.78
N GLY A 134 5.51 -4.60 -9.66
CA GLY A 134 6.06 -4.75 -8.31
C GLY A 134 7.05 -3.66 -7.92
N CYS A 135 6.98 -2.51 -8.53
CA CYS A 135 7.86 -1.38 -8.25
C CYS A 135 7.10 -0.16 -7.74
N ILE A 136 7.76 0.59 -6.86
CA ILE A 136 7.36 1.96 -6.52
C ILE A 136 8.44 2.88 -7.04
N ARG A 137 8.06 3.89 -7.80
CA ARG A 137 9.02 4.83 -8.42
C ARG A 137 8.82 6.24 -7.93
N MET A 138 9.91 6.85 -7.48
CA MET A 138 9.94 8.27 -7.14
C MET A 138 10.39 9.08 -8.33
N TRP A 139 9.51 9.96 -8.78
CA TRP A 139 9.71 10.83 -9.93
C TRP A 139 10.05 12.26 -9.51
N ASN A 140 11.02 12.85 -10.18
CA ASN A 140 11.09 14.31 -10.33
C ASN A 140 10.19 14.68 -11.51
N TYR A 141 8.99 15.14 -11.22
CA TYR A 141 8.02 15.44 -12.28
C TYR A 141 8.39 16.69 -13.09
N VAL A 142 9.21 17.61 -12.55
CA VAL A 142 9.70 18.78 -13.27
C VAL A 142 10.67 18.37 -14.39
N GLU A 143 11.57 17.44 -14.08
CA GLU A 143 12.57 16.89 -15.01
C GLU A 143 12.05 15.65 -15.77
N SER A 144 10.86 15.17 -15.44
CA SER A 144 10.24 13.98 -16.04
C SER A 144 11.13 12.73 -15.98
N ARG A 145 11.85 12.54 -14.89
CA ARG A 145 12.74 11.37 -14.70
C ARG A 145 12.53 10.65 -13.37
N VAL A 146 12.75 9.34 -13.39
CA VAL A 146 12.77 8.52 -12.18
C VAL A 146 14.07 8.78 -11.41
N LEU A 147 13.95 9.07 -10.13
CA LEU A 147 15.08 9.26 -9.23
C LEU A 147 15.42 7.98 -8.47
N LYS A 148 14.40 7.26 -8.02
CA LYS A 148 14.54 6.07 -7.19
C LYS A 148 13.47 5.06 -7.51
N THR A 149 13.84 3.77 -7.40
CA THR A 149 12.91 2.65 -7.51
C THR A 149 13.04 1.83 -6.24
N PHE A 150 11.89 1.49 -5.65
CA PHE A 150 11.76 0.66 -4.46
C PHE A 150 11.11 -0.66 -4.87
N GLN A 151 11.65 -1.75 -4.36
CA GLN A 151 11.21 -3.12 -4.65
C GLN A 151 11.12 -3.91 -3.35
N GLY A 152 10.48 -5.07 -3.41
CA GLY A 152 10.38 -6.00 -2.28
C GLY A 152 8.95 -6.29 -1.84
N HIS A 153 7.95 -5.55 -2.36
CA HIS A 153 6.54 -5.92 -2.26
C HIS A 153 6.09 -6.65 -3.53
N VAL A 154 5.05 -7.44 -3.40
CA VAL A 154 4.38 -8.10 -4.52
C VAL A 154 3.21 -7.23 -4.95
N ASN A 155 3.24 -6.78 -6.21
CA ASN A 155 2.18 -5.98 -6.82
C ASN A 155 2.11 -6.31 -8.30
N THR A 156 1.28 -7.27 -8.66
CA THR A 156 1.16 -7.79 -10.02
C THR A 156 -0.28 -7.84 -10.52
N LYS A 157 -1.24 -7.85 -9.60
CA LYS A 157 -2.64 -8.13 -9.91
C LYS A 157 -3.61 -7.07 -9.40
N PHE A 158 -3.38 -6.57 -8.20
CA PHE A 158 -4.32 -5.66 -7.55
C PHE A 158 -3.82 -4.21 -7.58
N SER A 159 -4.77 -3.28 -7.59
CA SER A 159 -4.46 -1.86 -7.39
C SER A 159 -4.12 -1.61 -5.93
N LEU A 160 -2.83 -1.67 -5.61
CA LEU A 160 -2.35 -1.37 -4.27
C LEU A 160 -2.05 0.11 -4.13
N SER A 161 -2.30 0.64 -2.95
CA SER A 161 -1.98 2.01 -2.61
C SER A 161 -1.13 2.11 -1.35
N GLY A 162 -0.35 3.15 -1.31
CA GLY A 162 0.50 3.45 -0.17
C GLY A 162 0.58 4.95 0.12
N SER A 163 1.45 5.31 1.02
CA SER A 163 1.64 6.69 1.43
C SER A 163 3.09 7.01 1.79
N PHE A 164 3.34 8.29 2.03
CA PHE A 164 4.54 8.75 2.72
C PHE A 164 4.30 8.80 4.22
N GLY A 165 5.34 8.59 5.00
CA GLY A 165 5.37 8.85 6.43
C GLY A 165 6.67 9.48 6.86
N LEU A 166 6.71 9.94 8.10
CA LEU A 166 7.88 10.52 8.74
C LEU A 166 8.29 9.61 9.90
N TYR A 167 9.60 9.42 10.13
CA TYR A 167 10.11 8.66 11.26
C TYR A 167 11.25 9.42 11.96
N GLY A 168 11.64 8.98 13.16
CA GLY A 168 12.66 9.64 13.96
C GLY A 168 12.16 10.92 14.65
N SER A 169 12.99 11.49 15.53
CA SER A 169 12.69 12.73 16.23
C SER A 169 12.83 13.94 15.29
N PRO A 170 11.99 14.98 15.43
CA PRO A 170 12.15 16.23 14.69
C PRO A 170 13.44 16.98 15.00
N ASP A 171 14.13 16.63 16.09
CA ASP A 171 15.35 17.27 16.57
C ASP A 171 16.65 16.77 15.93
N THR A 172 16.57 16.11 14.78
CA THR A 172 17.78 15.68 14.09
C THR A 172 18.56 16.87 13.56
N LYS A 173 19.86 16.83 13.73
CA LYS A 173 20.90 17.80 13.33
C LYS A 173 20.86 18.24 11.86
N TYR A 174 19.90 17.73 11.08
CA TYR A 174 19.71 17.95 9.65
C TYR A 174 18.38 18.61 9.26
N GLY A 175 17.62 19.13 10.23
CA GLY A 175 16.54 20.08 10.00
C GLY A 175 15.21 19.54 9.47
N ALA A 176 15.13 18.32 9.00
CA ALA A 176 13.87 17.69 8.58
C ALA A 176 13.85 16.23 9.02
N PRO A 177 12.71 15.73 9.54
CA PRO A 177 12.61 14.31 9.91
C PRO A 177 12.76 13.44 8.66
N PRO A 178 13.44 12.28 8.78
CA PRO A 178 13.55 11.34 7.68
C PRO A 178 12.18 10.82 7.26
N CYS A 179 12.02 10.60 5.95
CA CYS A 179 10.78 10.16 5.35
C CYS A 179 10.89 8.70 4.92
N PHE A 180 9.79 7.98 5.02
CA PHE A 180 9.65 6.65 4.46
C PHE A 180 8.50 6.60 3.44
N ALA A 181 8.57 5.63 2.53
CA ALA A 181 7.46 5.17 1.73
C ALA A 181 6.90 3.91 2.36
N VAL A 182 5.59 3.73 2.32
CA VAL A 182 4.92 2.52 2.79
C VAL A 182 3.96 2.02 1.73
N SER A 183 3.88 0.71 1.59
CA SER A 183 2.94 0.04 0.68
C SER A 183 2.38 -1.22 1.31
N GLY A 184 1.16 -1.55 0.95
CA GLY A 184 0.66 -2.91 1.05
C GLY A 184 1.32 -3.81 0.01
N SER A 185 1.16 -5.10 0.19
CA SER A 185 1.66 -6.16 -0.68
C SER A 185 0.61 -7.25 -0.85
N GLU A 186 0.62 -7.92 -2.00
CA GLU A 186 -0.32 -9.02 -2.30
C GLU A 186 -0.11 -10.25 -1.39
N ASP A 187 1.05 -10.35 -0.74
CA ASP A 187 1.39 -11.43 0.20
C ASP A 187 0.94 -11.17 1.65
N GLY A 188 0.12 -10.14 1.87
CA GLY A 188 -0.40 -9.78 3.20
C GLY A 188 0.54 -8.92 4.04
N ALA A 189 1.70 -8.56 3.54
CA ALA A 189 2.66 -7.75 4.24
C ALA A 189 2.46 -6.24 4.01
N ILE A 190 2.96 -5.45 4.95
CA ILE A 190 3.14 -4.01 4.81
C ILE A 190 4.63 -3.74 4.85
N ILE A 191 5.16 -3.05 3.86
CA ILE A 191 6.59 -2.81 3.74
C ILE A 191 6.87 -1.32 3.79
N PHE A 192 7.94 -0.98 4.52
CA PHE A 192 8.42 0.38 4.72
C PHE A 192 9.81 0.53 4.13
N TRP A 193 10.03 1.58 3.35
CA TRP A 193 11.34 1.90 2.76
C TRP A 193 11.80 3.28 3.18
N ASP A 194 13.07 3.38 3.56
CA ASP A 194 13.72 4.69 3.68
C ASP A 194 13.87 5.35 2.31
N ILE A 195 13.34 6.55 2.19
CA ILE A 195 13.39 7.31 0.93
C ILE A 195 14.82 7.63 0.50
N VAL A 196 15.74 7.83 1.43
CA VAL A 196 17.11 8.23 1.12
C VAL A 196 17.96 7.04 0.66
N SER A 197 18.01 6.00 1.47
CA SER A 197 18.87 4.82 1.23
C SER A 197 18.22 3.75 0.35
N LYS A 198 16.91 3.78 0.16
CA LYS A 198 16.05 2.77 -0.50
C LYS A 198 16.02 1.42 0.24
N LYS A 199 16.54 1.35 1.44
CA LYS A 199 16.51 0.13 2.25
C LYS A 199 15.12 -0.10 2.82
N ILE A 200 14.73 -1.37 2.92
CA ILE A 200 13.57 -1.77 3.70
C ILE A 200 13.89 -1.49 5.18
N LEU A 201 13.08 -0.66 5.79
CA LEU A 201 13.16 -0.33 7.21
C LEU A 201 12.48 -1.40 8.05
N GLN A 202 11.29 -1.80 7.61
CA GLN A 202 10.47 -2.75 8.34
C GLN A 202 9.53 -3.48 7.39
N ARG A 203 9.21 -4.71 7.73
CA ARG A 203 8.13 -5.51 7.16
C ARG A 203 7.21 -5.90 8.29
N LEU A 204 5.93 -5.58 8.18
CA LEU A 204 4.88 -6.00 9.11
C LEU A 204 4.05 -7.08 8.43
N ASP A 205 4.06 -8.26 9.01
CA ASP A 205 3.19 -9.36 8.62
C ASP A 205 1.99 -9.39 9.58
N GLY A 206 0.82 -9.65 9.04
CA GLY A 206 -0.36 -9.70 9.91
C GLY A 206 -1.69 -9.85 9.17
N HIS A 207 -1.86 -9.29 7.97
CA HIS A 207 -3.02 -9.60 7.15
C HIS A 207 -2.91 -11.01 6.57
N ASP A 208 -4.06 -11.69 6.48
CA ASP A 208 -4.14 -13.07 5.97
C ASP A 208 -4.27 -13.11 4.44
N ASP A 209 -4.42 -11.95 3.79
CA ASP A 209 -4.58 -11.80 2.34
C ASP A 209 -4.05 -10.42 1.91
N ALA A 210 -4.08 -10.14 0.61
CA ALA A 210 -3.52 -8.93 0.00
C ALA A 210 -3.93 -7.65 0.73
N VAL A 211 -2.95 -6.78 1.01
CA VAL A 211 -3.17 -5.46 1.63
C VAL A 211 -3.38 -4.42 0.53
N PHE A 212 -4.60 -3.93 0.39
CA PHE A 212 -4.97 -3.01 -0.68
C PHE A 212 -4.52 -1.57 -0.45
N SER A 213 -4.62 -1.11 0.78
CA SER A 213 -4.30 0.30 1.08
C SER A 213 -3.65 0.46 2.43
N VAL A 214 -2.65 1.34 2.46
CA VAL A 214 -1.95 1.73 3.68
C VAL A 214 -1.86 3.24 3.76
N HIS A 215 -2.23 3.79 4.90
CA HIS A 215 -2.15 5.21 5.17
C HIS A 215 -1.44 5.47 6.49
N THR A 216 -0.62 6.50 6.53
CA THR A 216 0.11 6.92 7.73
C THR A 216 -0.51 8.17 8.32
N GLY A 217 -0.49 8.28 9.62
CA GLY A 217 -1.00 9.44 10.34
C GLY A 217 -0.30 9.65 11.68
N ASN A 218 -0.65 10.75 12.33
CA ASN A 218 -0.23 11.03 13.70
C ASN A 218 -1.49 11.31 14.52
N LEU A 219 -1.65 10.60 15.61
CA LEU A 219 -2.76 10.77 16.54
C LEU A 219 -2.20 10.95 17.95
N ASN A 220 -2.50 12.09 18.58
CA ASN A 220 -2.05 12.40 19.95
C ASN A 220 -0.52 12.32 20.15
N GLY A 221 0.25 12.68 19.11
CA GLY A 221 1.71 12.61 19.15
C GLY A 221 2.30 11.24 18.82
N LYS A 222 1.50 10.18 18.74
CA LYS A 222 1.93 8.85 18.34
C LYS A 222 1.76 8.64 16.85
N ARG A 223 2.71 7.99 16.22
CA ARG A 223 2.63 7.61 14.81
C ARG A 223 1.79 6.36 14.67
N MET A 224 0.91 6.43 13.71
CA MET A 224 -0.02 5.34 13.45
C MET A 224 -0.02 5.01 11.96
N VAL A 225 -0.23 3.75 11.68
CA VAL A 225 -0.46 3.24 10.33
C VAL A 225 -1.81 2.53 10.33
N VAL A 226 -2.58 2.78 9.30
CA VAL A 226 -3.87 2.08 9.09
C VAL A 226 -3.75 1.32 7.79
N SER A 227 -4.09 0.05 7.81
CA SER A 227 -4.10 -0.82 6.65
C SER A 227 -5.46 -1.49 6.47
N CYS A 228 -5.80 -1.81 5.23
CA CYS A 228 -6.96 -2.63 4.91
C CYS A 228 -6.62 -3.64 3.83
N GLY A 229 -7.18 -4.83 3.93
CA GLY A 229 -6.85 -5.95 3.06
C GLY A 229 -8.05 -6.72 2.54
N ALA A 230 -7.77 -7.66 1.65
CA ALA A 230 -8.73 -8.60 1.10
C ALA A 230 -9.27 -9.58 2.16
N ASP A 231 -8.58 -9.73 3.29
CA ASP A 231 -9.03 -10.47 4.47
C ASP A 231 -10.24 -9.81 5.17
N LYS A 232 -10.77 -8.72 4.61
CA LYS A 232 -11.93 -7.97 5.10
C LYS A 232 -11.69 -7.32 6.46
N THR A 233 -10.43 -7.10 6.83
CA THR A 233 -10.05 -6.42 8.07
C THR A 233 -9.45 -5.05 7.80
N VAL A 234 -9.62 -4.16 8.77
CA VAL A 234 -8.88 -2.91 8.89
C VAL A 234 -8.04 -3.03 10.14
N ARG A 235 -6.73 -2.82 10.01
CA ARG A 235 -5.78 -2.90 11.11
C ARG A 235 -5.16 -1.55 11.38
N VAL A 236 -4.98 -1.26 12.67
CA VAL A 236 -4.33 -0.04 13.14
C VAL A 236 -3.07 -0.46 13.87
N TRP A 237 -1.94 0.11 13.44
CA TRP A 237 -0.61 -0.17 13.97
C TRP A 237 -0.12 1.08 14.66
N GLU A 238 0.41 0.93 15.85
CA GLU A 238 0.95 2.02 16.65
C GLU A 238 2.45 1.83 16.82
N GLU A 239 3.21 2.93 16.76
CA GLU A 239 4.64 2.93 17.09
C GLU A 239 4.81 2.63 18.58
N VAL A 240 5.62 1.63 18.87
CA VAL A 240 5.98 1.26 20.26
C VAL A 240 7.37 1.81 20.53
N ASP A 241 7.52 2.54 21.63
CA ASP A 241 8.83 2.98 22.11
C ASP A 241 9.65 1.77 22.60
N GLU A 242 10.95 1.72 22.25
CA GLU A 242 11.83 0.61 22.63
C GLU A 242 11.86 0.35 24.15
N ASN A 243 11.55 1.37 24.96
CA ASN A 243 11.49 1.25 26.41
C ASN A 243 10.24 0.51 26.93
N ASP A 244 9.19 0.35 26.11
CA ASP A 244 7.95 -0.32 26.49
C ASP A 244 8.00 -1.84 26.25
N THR A 245 9.01 -2.33 25.55
CA THR A 245 9.14 -3.77 25.23
C THR A 245 9.74 -4.59 26.36
N GLU A 246 10.41 -3.98 27.35
CA GLU A 246 11.01 -4.70 28.50
C GLU A 246 10.02 -5.02 29.63
N SER A 247 8.80 -4.46 29.62
CA SER A 247 7.86 -4.63 30.76
C SER A 247 6.83 -5.78 30.59
N ASN A 248 6.81 -6.47 29.45
CA ASN A 248 5.81 -7.53 29.18
C ASN A 248 6.36 -8.96 29.13
N HIS A 249 7.54 -9.21 29.69
CA HIS A 249 8.11 -10.55 29.79
C HIS A 249 8.24 -11.02 31.23
N ASP A 250 7.13 -10.95 32.02
CA ASP A 250 7.03 -11.74 33.24
C ASP A 250 5.57 -12.04 33.56
N GLY A 251 5.16 -13.23 33.28
CA GLY A 251 3.80 -13.71 33.58
C GLY A 251 3.52 -15.10 33.05
N THR A 252 4.50 -16.01 33.10
CA THR A 252 4.22 -17.45 33.00
C THR A 252 3.74 -17.93 34.35
N PRO A 253 2.51 -18.44 34.52
CA PRO A 253 2.15 -19.19 35.68
C PRO A 253 2.79 -20.57 35.60
N THR A 254 3.74 -20.84 36.48
CA THR A 254 4.24 -22.20 36.78
C THR A 254 3.09 -23.04 37.27
N PRO A 255 2.88 -24.27 36.73
CA PRO A 255 1.97 -25.21 37.36
C PRO A 255 2.65 -25.81 38.59
N GLU A 256 1.97 -25.65 39.71
CA GLU A 256 2.33 -26.30 40.97
C GLU A 256 2.42 -27.83 40.80
N SER A 257 3.57 -28.37 41.18
CA SER A 257 3.79 -29.79 41.30
C SER A 257 3.17 -30.31 42.60
N ASN A 258 2.13 -31.11 42.49
CA ASN A 258 1.77 -32.03 43.57
C ASN A 258 2.44 -33.36 43.30
N GLY A 259 3.34 -33.69 44.22
CA GLY A 259 3.97 -35.01 44.26
C GLY A 259 3.04 -36.08 44.78
N GLU A 260 3.18 -37.27 44.25
CA GLU A 260 3.05 -38.51 44.99
C GLU A 260 3.83 -39.60 44.27
N ASN A 261 4.57 -40.33 45.11
CA ASN A 261 5.42 -41.49 44.84
C ASN A 261 4.71 -42.64 44.12
N ASP A 262 5.41 -43.33 43.27
CA ASP A 262 5.75 -44.73 43.47
C ASP A 262 6.64 -45.28 42.33
N THR A 263 7.74 -45.88 42.72
CA THR A 263 8.65 -46.73 41.97
C THR A 263 8.24 -48.20 42.10
N PRO A 264 8.96 -49.18 41.48
CA PRO A 264 9.38 -49.41 40.10
C PRO A 264 9.00 -50.88 39.64
N MET A 265 9.33 -51.23 38.41
CA MET A 265 9.83 -52.57 38.00
C MET A 265 9.92 -52.73 36.46
N HIS A 266 11.12 -53.07 36.06
CA HIS A 266 11.65 -54.15 35.21
C HIS A 266 10.91 -54.59 33.94
N ASP A 267 11.54 -54.65 32.87
CA ASP A 267 12.41 -55.48 32.06
C ASP A 267 12.07 -55.27 30.57
N ALA A 268 12.99 -55.04 29.78
CA ALA A 268 13.97 -55.79 29.01
C ALA A 268 13.51 -56.18 27.58
N ASP A 269 14.47 -55.96 26.70
CA ASP A 269 14.71 -56.69 25.43
C ASP A 269 13.77 -56.35 24.24
N GLY A 270 14.26 -56.05 23.12
CA GLY A 270 15.29 -56.49 22.26
C GLY A 270 15.14 -55.92 20.85
N GLU A 271 16.27 -55.61 20.36
CA GLU A 271 16.84 -55.89 19.05
C GLU A 271 16.02 -55.74 17.77
N ASN A 272 16.55 -54.91 16.94
CA ASN A 272 17.33 -55.25 15.74
C ASN A 272 16.73 -54.90 14.37
N ALA A 273 17.54 -54.25 13.64
CA ALA A 273 18.06 -54.44 12.32
C ALA A 273 17.34 -53.75 11.14
N MET A 274 18.07 -52.85 10.57
CA MET A 274 18.68 -52.87 9.21
C MET A 274 17.72 -53.26 8.07
N ALA A 275 17.68 -52.60 6.96
CA ALA A 275 18.68 -52.19 5.97
C ALA A 275 18.00 -51.54 4.77
N ASP A 276 18.71 -50.64 4.21
CA ASP A 276 19.19 -50.50 2.83
C ASP A 276 18.24 -50.31 1.64
N ALA A 277 18.58 -49.25 0.96
CA ALA A 277 18.97 -49.15 -0.47
C ALA A 277 17.84 -49.27 -1.51
N ASP A 278 17.74 -48.54 -2.55
CA ASP A 278 18.62 -48.02 -3.58
C ASP A 278 17.77 -47.30 -4.64
N ALA A 279 18.20 -46.23 -5.08
CA ALA A 279 18.68 -45.81 -6.39
C ALA A 279 17.78 -45.97 -7.65
N SER A 280 17.90 -44.94 -8.44
CA SER A 280 17.84 -44.85 -9.91
C SER A 280 16.45 -44.69 -10.55
N THR A 281 16.18 -43.88 -11.50
CA THR A 281 16.91 -43.34 -12.63
C THR A 281 16.00 -42.37 -13.42
N VAL A 282 16.58 -41.35 -13.94
CA VAL A 282 16.04 -40.51 -15.02
C VAL A 282 16.07 -41.33 -16.33
N PRO A 283 15.20 -41.06 -17.32
CA PRO A 283 15.75 -40.32 -18.46
C PRO A 283 14.82 -39.31 -19.14
N SER A 284 15.39 -38.23 -19.52
CA SER A 284 15.41 -37.38 -20.70
C SER A 284 14.92 -38.01 -22.01
N THR A 285 14.12 -37.23 -22.74
CA THR A 285 14.21 -37.01 -24.22
C THR A 285 13.21 -35.90 -24.55
N ALA A 286 13.57 -34.74 -24.98
CA ALA A 286 14.15 -34.28 -26.27
C ALA A 286 13.17 -34.40 -27.45
N ALA A 287 12.96 -33.23 -28.03
CA ALA A 287 12.95 -32.90 -29.47
C ALA A 287 11.65 -32.24 -30.02
N THR A 288 11.82 -30.99 -30.37
CA THR A 288 11.33 -30.15 -31.50
C THR A 288 11.04 -30.93 -32.82
N PRO A 289 10.54 -30.31 -33.92
CA PRO A 289 10.32 -28.91 -34.25
C PRO A 289 9.04 -28.57 -35.10
N ALA A 290 8.84 -27.26 -35.29
CA ALA A 290 8.37 -26.46 -36.45
C ALA A 290 7.33 -27.03 -37.45
N GLU A 291 6.37 -26.15 -37.81
CA GLU A 291 6.20 -25.71 -39.18
C GLU A 291 5.29 -24.47 -39.30
N ASP A 292 5.80 -23.56 -40.08
CA ASP A 292 5.18 -22.44 -40.74
C ASP A 292 3.82 -22.77 -41.41
N VAL A 293 2.87 -21.84 -41.38
CA VAL A 293 2.09 -21.49 -42.58
C VAL A 293 1.70 -20.02 -42.58
N THR A 294 2.12 -19.39 -43.61
CA THR A 294 1.92 -18.05 -44.12
C THR A 294 0.50 -17.80 -44.64
N MET A 295 0.10 -16.52 -44.62
CA MET A 295 -0.81 -15.78 -45.52
C MET A 295 -2.35 -16.09 -45.55
N ALA A 296 -3.11 -15.08 -45.19
CA ALA A 296 -3.86 -14.21 -46.09
C ALA A 296 -4.30 -12.96 -45.29
#